data_f989d2c39d28f79f70460505ccc3211d
#
_entry.id   f989d2c39d28f79f70460505ccc3211d
#
_cell.length_a   1.000
_cell.length_b   1.000
_cell.length_c   1.000
_cell.angle_alpha   90.00
_cell.angle_beta   90.00
_cell.angle_gamma   90.00
#
_symmetry.space_group_name_H-M   'P 1'
#
loop_
_entity.id
_entity.type
_entity.pdbx_description
1 polymer ?
#
loop_
_entity_poly.entity_id
_entity_poly.type
_entity_poly.pdbx_seq_one_letter_code
_entity_poly.pdbx_strand_id
1 'polypeptide(L)'
;MRRSFVVLLALPGAIACQASLSPHRNLDGTWEWEFNRNPSASSITLSVATAGATVTGTGNICGAGPACSPGAVTITGEHTGNAFQLTIRDQLSFTATYSGQMVNGKELRGSWVHGSDSGTVVFYRK
;
A
#
# COMPACT_ATOMS: atom_id res chain seq x y z
N MET A 1 34.08 -56.65 -20.62
CA MET A 1 33.51 -56.01 -19.41
C MET A 1 33.08 -54.61 -19.80
N ARG A 2 31.79 -54.44 -19.89
CA ARG A 2 31.24 -53.12 -20.17
C ARG A 2 30.61 -52.60 -18.87
N ARG A 3 31.16 -51.54 -18.37
CA ARG A 3 30.58 -50.85 -17.25
C ARG A 3 29.62 -49.76 -17.78
N SER A 4 28.37 -50.02 -17.62
CA SER A 4 27.36 -48.99 -17.89
C SER A 4 27.38 -47.97 -16.77
N PHE A 5 27.78 -46.79 -17.08
CA PHE A 5 27.62 -45.64 -16.17
C PHE A 5 26.23 -45.10 -16.39
N VAL A 6 25.39 -45.29 -15.40
CA VAL A 6 24.12 -44.57 -15.34
C VAL A 6 24.43 -43.20 -14.76
N VAL A 7 24.44 -42.23 -15.60
CA VAL A 7 24.50 -40.82 -15.14
C VAL A 7 23.10 -40.46 -14.69
N LEU A 8 22.94 -40.43 -13.40
CA LEU A 8 21.72 -39.87 -12.80
C LEU A 8 21.82 -38.36 -12.90
N LEU A 9 21.20 -37.78 -13.89
CA LEU A 9 20.97 -36.34 -13.93
C LEU A 9 19.88 -36.02 -12.90
N ALA A 10 20.30 -35.57 -11.76
CA ALA A 10 19.40 -34.93 -10.82
C ALA A 10 19.03 -33.55 -11.41
N LEU A 11 17.85 -33.44 -11.94
CA LEU A 11 17.27 -32.14 -12.28
C LEU A 11 16.95 -31.41 -11.00
N PRO A 12 17.57 -30.27 -10.74
CA PRO A 12 17.09 -29.42 -9.64
C PRO A 12 15.68 -28.99 -9.99
N GLY A 13 14.73 -29.39 -9.19
CA GLY A 13 13.36 -28.97 -9.35
C GLY A 13 13.25 -27.46 -9.40
N ALA A 14 12.59 -26.94 -10.39
CA ALA A 14 12.32 -25.51 -10.49
C ALA A 14 11.34 -25.09 -9.39
N ILE A 15 11.88 -24.60 -8.29
CA ILE A 15 11.10 -24.19 -7.10
C ILE A 15 10.76 -22.71 -7.15
N ALA A 16 11.20 -21.98 -8.17
CA ALA A 16 11.19 -20.53 -8.18
C ALA A 16 9.83 -19.87 -8.44
N CYS A 17 8.78 -20.63 -8.81
CA CYS A 17 7.53 -20.02 -9.28
C CYS A 17 6.49 -19.76 -8.21
N GLN A 18 6.70 -20.15 -6.97
CA GLN A 18 5.66 -20.05 -5.93
C GLN A 18 5.52 -18.64 -5.35
N ALA A 19 6.58 -17.84 -5.39
CA ALA A 19 6.54 -16.47 -4.87
C ALA A 19 5.71 -15.52 -5.75
N SER A 20 5.51 -15.84 -7.03
CA SER A 20 4.73 -15.01 -7.95
C SER A 20 3.22 -15.19 -7.84
N LEU A 21 2.77 -16.17 -7.09
CA LEU A 21 1.35 -16.50 -6.94
C LEU A 21 0.71 -15.89 -5.71
N SER A 22 1.44 -15.10 -4.94
CA SER A 22 0.88 -14.37 -3.80
C SER A 22 0.30 -13.05 -4.30
N PRO A 23 -1.01 -12.97 -4.51
CA PRO A 23 -1.64 -11.74 -4.98
C PRO A 23 -1.55 -10.67 -3.89
N HIS A 24 -1.37 -9.43 -4.30
CA HIS A 24 -1.56 -8.25 -3.45
C HIS A 24 -0.62 -8.12 -2.25
N ARG A 25 0.66 -8.41 -2.44
CA ARG A 25 1.69 -8.11 -1.43
C ARG A 25 2.25 -6.70 -1.54
N ASN A 26 1.83 -5.95 -2.52
CA ASN A 26 2.20 -4.55 -2.67
C ASN A 26 1.01 -3.64 -2.38
N LEU A 27 1.32 -2.37 -2.18
CA LEU A 27 0.31 -1.37 -1.91
C LEU A 27 -0.32 -0.78 -3.16
N ASP A 28 0.05 -1.25 -4.36
CA ASP A 28 -0.49 -0.71 -5.61
C ASP A 28 -2.00 -0.71 -5.62
N GLY A 29 -2.56 0.40 -6.03
CA GLY A 29 -3.98 0.53 -6.22
C GLY A 29 -4.58 1.76 -5.57
N THR A 30 -5.88 1.72 -5.45
CA THR A 30 -6.69 2.79 -4.88
C THR A 30 -7.25 2.34 -3.54
N TRP A 31 -7.13 3.23 -2.56
CA TRP A 31 -7.54 2.98 -1.19
C TRP A 31 -8.51 4.04 -0.73
N GLU A 32 -9.60 3.61 -0.11
CA GLU A 32 -10.65 4.50 0.39
C GLU A 32 -10.62 4.53 1.92
N TRP A 33 -10.71 5.74 2.46
CA TRP A 33 -10.81 5.95 3.90
C TRP A 33 -12.10 5.33 4.45
N GLU A 34 -12.03 4.77 5.64
CA GLU A 34 -13.16 4.10 6.29
C GLU A 34 -14.41 4.98 6.47
N PHE A 35 -14.22 6.28 6.55
CA PHE A 35 -15.32 7.23 6.71
C PHE A 35 -15.92 7.74 5.40
N ASN A 36 -15.46 7.27 4.25
CA ASN A 36 -15.99 7.71 2.95
C ASN A 36 -17.49 7.41 2.77
N ARG A 37 -18.02 6.52 3.57
CA ARG A 37 -19.46 6.18 3.55
C ARG A 37 -20.33 7.12 4.36
N ASN A 38 -19.74 8.02 5.10
CA ASN A 38 -20.49 9.00 5.88
C ASN A 38 -20.64 10.28 5.05
N PRO A 39 -21.86 10.63 4.61
CA PRO A 39 -22.07 11.81 3.76
C PRO A 39 -21.78 13.14 4.47
N SER A 40 -21.67 13.13 5.78
CA SER A 40 -21.33 14.31 6.58
C SER A 40 -19.83 14.45 6.83
N ALA A 41 -19.02 13.47 6.42
CA ALA A 41 -17.57 13.49 6.61
C ALA A 41 -16.86 13.79 5.30
N SER A 42 -15.66 14.33 5.41
CA SER A 42 -14.76 14.41 4.26
C SER A 42 -14.40 13.01 3.79
N SER A 43 -14.26 12.83 2.49
CA SER A 43 -13.78 11.59 1.91
C SER A 43 -12.33 11.71 1.48
N ILE A 44 -11.57 10.65 1.65
CA ILE A 44 -10.16 10.58 1.26
C ILE A 44 -9.96 9.32 0.43
N THR A 45 -9.36 9.48 -0.72
CA THR A 45 -8.99 8.38 -1.60
C THR A 45 -7.51 8.51 -1.94
N LEU A 46 -6.77 7.44 -1.73
CA LEU A 46 -5.34 7.37 -2.02
C LEU A 46 -5.12 6.48 -3.24
N SER A 47 -4.31 6.93 -4.17
CA SER A 47 -3.84 6.14 -5.30
C SER A 47 -2.33 6.00 -5.20
N VAL A 48 -1.85 4.79 -5.01
CA VAL A 48 -0.44 4.53 -4.77
C VAL A 48 0.12 3.51 -5.75
N ALA A 49 1.40 3.65 -6.03
CA ALA A 49 2.18 2.75 -6.84
C ALA A 49 3.46 2.39 -6.11
N THR A 50 3.91 1.15 -6.28
CA THR A 50 5.14 0.65 -5.67
C THR A 50 6.18 0.34 -6.74
N ALA A 51 7.44 0.64 -6.43
CA ALA A 51 8.60 0.22 -7.20
C ALA A 51 9.62 -0.34 -6.20
N GLY A 52 9.67 -1.67 -6.11
CA GLY A 52 10.43 -2.33 -5.05
C GLY A 52 9.86 -1.95 -3.68
N ALA A 53 10.70 -1.44 -2.80
CA ALA A 53 10.28 -0.98 -1.47
C ALA A 53 9.73 0.45 -1.46
N THR A 54 9.89 1.19 -2.55
CA THR A 54 9.47 2.60 -2.64
C THR A 54 7.99 2.72 -3.00
N VAL A 55 7.29 3.59 -2.31
CA VAL A 55 5.88 3.90 -2.54
C VAL A 55 5.74 5.36 -2.94
N THR A 56 5.00 5.61 -4.00
CA THR A 56 4.63 6.96 -4.45
C THR A 56 3.15 7.01 -4.78
N GLY A 57 2.57 8.17 -4.70
CA GLY A 57 1.16 8.31 -5.05
C GLY A 57 0.61 9.71 -4.84
N THR A 58 -0.69 9.79 -5.03
CA THR A 58 -1.47 11.00 -4.80
C THR A 58 -2.74 10.66 -4.06
N GLY A 59 -3.35 11.65 -3.44
CA GLY A 59 -4.62 11.48 -2.77
C GLY A 59 -5.59 12.59 -3.15
N ASN A 60 -6.88 12.22 -3.17
CA ASN A 60 -7.98 13.15 -3.35
C ASN A 60 -8.66 13.36 -2.00
N ILE A 61 -8.96 14.60 -1.70
CA ILE A 61 -9.72 14.96 -0.51
C ILE A 61 -10.98 15.67 -0.97
N CYS A 62 -12.13 15.14 -0.58
CA CYS A 62 -13.43 15.75 -0.82
C CYS A 62 -14.00 16.23 0.50
N GLY A 63 -14.46 17.47 0.55
CA GLY A 63 -15.20 17.97 1.69
C GLY A 63 -16.58 17.32 1.82
N ALA A 64 -17.28 17.62 2.90
CA ALA A 64 -18.69 17.25 3.07
C ALA A 64 -19.52 18.00 2.00
N GLY A 65 -19.80 17.34 0.88
CA GLY A 65 -20.46 17.93 -0.27
C GLY A 65 -19.76 17.58 -1.59
N PRO A 66 -20.17 18.17 -2.71
CA PRO A 66 -19.64 17.82 -4.03
C PRO A 66 -18.23 18.36 -4.33
N ALA A 67 -17.65 19.16 -3.46
CA ALA A 67 -16.35 19.78 -3.71
C ALA A 67 -15.21 18.79 -3.42
N CYS A 68 -14.53 18.37 -4.48
CA CYS A 68 -13.33 17.54 -4.39
C CYS A 68 -12.10 18.29 -4.86
N SER A 69 -10.96 18.01 -4.25
CA SER A 69 -9.65 18.49 -4.66
C SER A 69 -8.82 17.31 -5.15
N PRO A 70 -8.85 16.96 -6.45
CA PRO A 70 -8.04 15.89 -7.00
C PRO A 70 -6.56 16.22 -6.87
N GLY A 71 -5.75 15.23 -6.45
CA GLY A 71 -4.32 15.43 -6.26
C GLY A 71 -3.97 16.40 -5.13
N ALA A 72 -4.88 16.60 -4.17
CA ALA A 72 -4.68 17.51 -3.05
C ALA A 72 -3.48 17.14 -2.17
N VAL A 73 -3.12 15.88 -2.14
CA VAL A 73 -1.95 15.40 -1.40
C VAL A 73 -1.04 14.57 -2.29
N THR A 74 0.25 14.59 -1.96
CA THR A 74 1.25 13.69 -2.51
C THR A 74 1.66 12.67 -1.45
N ILE A 75 1.99 11.47 -1.89
CA ILE A 75 2.35 10.36 -1.02
C ILE A 75 3.72 9.86 -1.43
N THR A 76 4.61 9.74 -0.46
CA THR A 76 5.90 9.09 -0.61
C THR A 76 6.11 8.16 0.58
N GLY A 77 6.87 7.11 0.41
CA GLY A 77 7.15 6.22 1.52
C GLY A 77 7.80 4.92 1.12
N GLU A 78 7.71 3.99 2.02
CA GLU A 78 8.34 2.68 1.90
C GLU A 78 7.42 1.59 2.43
N HIS A 79 7.61 0.39 1.91
CA HIS A 79 6.99 -0.81 2.46
C HIS A 79 7.99 -1.95 2.52
N THR A 80 7.84 -2.79 3.51
CA THR A 80 8.59 -4.04 3.66
C THR A 80 7.61 -5.15 4.01
N GLY A 81 7.38 -6.07 3.07
CA GLY A 81 6.29 -7.02 3.21
C GLY A 81 4.95 -6.29 3.35
N ASN A 82 4.25 -6.54 4.43
CA ASN A 82 2.97 -5.87 4.73
C ASN A 82 3.11 -4.57 5.54
N ALA A 83 4.28 -4.31 6.07
CA ALA A 83 4.54 -3.08 6.83
C ALA A 83 4.75 -1.90 5.88
N PHE A 84 4.16 -0.77 6.19
CA PHE A 84 4.31 0.44 5.39
C PHE A 84 4.55 1.66 6.28
N GLN A 85 5.23 2.64 5.70
CA GLN A 85 5.39 3.97 6.27
C GLN A 85 5.24 4.99 5.14
N LEU A 86 4.24 5.81 5.21
CA LEU A 86 3.91 6.80 4.19
C LEU A 86 4.00 8.21 4.77
N THR A 87 4.52 9.12 3.96
CA THR A 87 4.46 10.55 4.23
C THR A 87 3.45 11.18 3.29
N ILE A 88 2.47 11.86 3.83
CA ILE A 88 1.38 12.50 3.11
C ILE A 88 1.54 14.01 3.27
N ARG A 89 1.64 14.71 2.15
CA ARG A 89 1.84 16.16 2.11
C ARG A 89 0.77 16.80 1.26
N ASP A 90 0.21 17.89 1.74
CA ASP A 90 -0.62 18.75 0.91
C ASP A 90 0.21 19.83 0.21
N GLN A 91 -0.47 20.70 -0.52
CA GLN A 91 0.17 21.79 -1.28
C GLN A 91 0.54 23.00 -0.41
N LEU A 92 0.10 23.06 0.84
CA LEU A 92 0.33 24.20 1.72
C LEU A 92 1.49 23.92 2.67
N SER A 93 1.25 23.26 3.77
CA SER A 93 2.29 22.99 4.76
C SER A 93 1.98 21.76 5.62
N PHE A 94 0.87 21.09 5.34
CA PHE A 94 0.49 19.91 6.09
C PHE A 94 1.37 18.73 5.70
N THR A 95 1.89 18.06 6.69
CA THR A 95 2.64 16.81 6.54
C THR A 95 2.21 15.85 7.63
N ALA A 96 1.76 14.68 7.24
CA ALA A 96 1.42 13.61 8.16
C ALA A 96 2.20 12.35 7.80
N THR A 97 2.52 11.57 8.80
CA THR A 97 3.07 10.23 8.63
C THR A 97 1.98 9.20 8.92
N TYR A 98 1.80 8.27 8.03
CA TYR A 98 0.87 7.16 8.20
C TYR A 98 1.64 5.84 8.12
N SER A 99 1.57 5.04 9.16
CA SER A 99 2.33 3.80 9.25
C SER A 99 1.50 2.68 9.86
N GLY A 100 1.75 1.46 9.43
CA GLY A 100 1.03 0.30 9.89
C GLY A 100 1.26 -0.93 9.05
N GLN A 101 0.22 -1.72 8.89
CA GLN A 101 0.25 -3.01 8.22
C GLN A 101 -0.87 -3.11 7.18
N MET A 102 -0.54 -3.73 6.05
CA MET A 102 -1.56 -4.20 5.11
C MET A 102 -2.10 -5.54 5.61
N VAL A 103 -3.42 -5.64 5.71
CA VAL A 103 -4.11 -6.83 6.23
C VAL A 103 -4.88 -7.50 5.10
N ASN A 104 -4.59 -8.77 4.86
CA ASN A 104 -5.24 -9.61 3.84
C ASN A 104 -5.21 -9.02 2.41
N GLY A 105 -4.28 -8.12 2.13
CA GLY A 105 -4.23 -7.41 0.85
C GLY A 105 -5.39 -6.47 0.58
N LYS A 106 -6.25 -6.21 1.56
CA LYS A 106 -7.51 -5.46 1.38
C LYS A 106 -7.63 -4.22 2.25
N GLU A 107 -6.84 -4.15 3.32
CA GLU A 107 -6.93 -3.07 4.30
C GLU A 107 -5.55 -2.55 4.64
N LEU A 108 -5.42 -1.24 4.78
CA LEU A 108 -4.29 -0.59 5.43
C LEU A 108 -4.74 -0.16 6.82
N ARG A 109 -4.18 -0.79 7.84
CA ARG A 109 -4.46 -0.48 9.23
C ARG A 109 -3.26 0.18 9.86
N GLY A 110 -3.43 1.35 10.37
CA GLY A 110 -2.31 2.08 10.94
C GLY A 110 -2.67 3.31 11.72
N SER A 111 -1.62 4.03 12.05
CA SER A 111 -1.68 5.27 12.82
C SER A 111 -1.12 6.41 11.99
N TRP A 112 -1.73 7.57 12.11
CA TRP A 112 -1.22 8.80 11.55
C TRP A 112 -0.71 9.71 12.65
N VAL A 113 0.29 10.49 12.31
CA VAL A 113 0.88 11.52 13.19
C VAL A 113 1.01 12.81 12.40
N HIS A 114 0.53 13.88 12.95
CA HIS A 114 0.68 15.24 12.45
C HIS A 114 0.99 16.19 13.61
N GLY A 115 2.25 16.60 13.73
CA GLY A 115 2.69 17.41 14.88
C GLY A 115 2.47 16.66 16.19
N SER A 116 1.71 17.25 17.08
CA SER A 116 1.30 16.64 18.35
C SER A 116 0.00 15.82 18.26
N ASP A 117 -0.67 15.86 17.12
CA ASP A 117 -1.90 15.12 16.89
C ASP A 117 -1.60 13.74 16.33
N SER A 118 -2.38 12.77 16.75
CA SER A 118 -2.28 11.39 16.27
C SER A 118 -3.61 10.67 16.36
N GLY A 119 -3.73 9.61 15.61
CA GLY A 119 -4.92 8.77 15.62
C GLY A 119 -4.71 7.50 14.83
N THR A 120 -5.75 6.68 14.76
CA THR A 120 -5.76 5.47 13.95
C THR A 120 -6.75 5.63 12.80
N VAL A 121 -6.45 4.98 11.68
CA VAL A 121 -7.33 5.00 10.51
C VAL A 121 -7.16 3.72 9.72
N VAL A 122 -8.22 3.31 9.06
CA VAL A 122 -8.24 2.19 8.14
C VAL A 122 -8.60 2.69 6.75
N PHE A 123 -7.83 2.25 5.77
CA PHE A 123 -8.16 2.41 4.36
C PHE A 123 -8.48 1.04 3.77
N TYR A 124 -9.49 0.99 2.92
CA TYR A 124 -9.90 -0.21 2.23
C TYR A 124 -9.53 -0.14 0.76
N ARG A 125 -9.03 -1.26 0.21
CA ARG A 125 -8.76 -1.36 -1.22
C ARG A 125 -10.07 -1.26 -2.02
N LYS A 126 -10.05 -0.39 -3.02
CA LYS A 126 -11.16 -0.21 -3.95
C LYS A 126 -11.14 -1.25 -5.08
#